data_403d6d9f9feb2eacb23f1708c5ef6bf9
#
_entry.id   403d6d9f9feb2eacb23f1708c5ef6bf9
#
_cell.length_a   1.000
_cell.length_b   1.000
_cell.length_c   1.000
_cell.angle_alpha   90.00
_cell.angle_beta   90.00
_cell.angle_gamma   90.00
#
_symmetry.space_group_name_H-M   'P 1'
#
loop_
_entity.id
_entity.type
_entity.pdbx_description
1 polymer ?
#
loop_
_entity_poly.entity_id
_entity_poly.type
_entity_poly.pdbx_seq_one_letter_code
_entity_poly.pdbx_strand_id
1 'polypeptide(L)'
;MNHLKKYEFLGKKDGVSLLVTAAVHGNETAGTKAIDRLSEVFAKGELSIESGRLTLVPICNPQAYQKNVRQIDENLNRVLTEHPLPQTYEQQLANELCPLIKTHDVLLDLHSTHCEGDVPFAFCDYPDEINRKIISGFPI
;
A
#
# COMPACT_ATOMS: atom_id res chain seq x y z
N MET A 1 -2.69 16.46 -11.05
CA MET A 1 -3.18 16.64 -9.65
C MET A 1 -2.69 15.47 -8.86
N ASN A 2 -2.15 15.65 -7.66
CA ASN A 2 -1.77 14.51 -6.82
C ASN A 2 -3.04 14.02 -6.10
N HIS A 3 -3.49 12.80 -6.39
CA HIS A 3 -4.70 12.21 -5.82
C HIS A 3 -4.43 11.41 -4.55
N LEU A 4 -3.15 11.02 -4.34
CA LEU A 4 -2.76 10.11 -3.27
C LEU A 4 -2.32 10.87 -2.02
N LYS A 5 -2.99 10.62 -0.90
CA LYS A 5 -2.52 11.00 0.42
C LYS A 5 -1.47 10.00 0.88
N LYS A 6 -0.34 10.51 1.39
CA LYS A 6 0.72 9.67 1.95
C LYS A 6 1.22 10.23 3.28
N TYR A 7 1.73 9.34 4.12
CA TYR A 7 2.46 9.66 5.33
C TYR A 7 3.88 9.11 5.20
N GLU A 8 4.88 9.87 5.62
CA GLU A 8 6.29 9.46 5.62
C GLU A 8 6.89 9.58 7.01
N PHE A 9 7.58 8.53 7.44
CA PHE A 9 8.30 8.47 8.70
C PHE A 9 9.74 8.05 8.40
N LEU A 10 10.70 8.85 8.90
CA LEU A 10 12.11 8.64 8.67
C LEU A 10 12.80 8.08 9.92
N GLY A 11 13.65 7.10 9.71
CA GLY A 11 14.53 6.59 10.74
C GLY A 11 15.69 7.55 11.02
N LYS A 12 16.37 7.32 12.16
CA LYS A 12 17.54 8.10 12.57
C LYS A 12 18.79 7.77 11.75
N LYS A 13 18.79 6.68 11.04
CA LYS A 13 19.89 6.15 10.22
C LYS A 13 19.37 5.71 8.87
N ASP A 14 20.26 5.63 7.89
CA ASP A 14 19.95 5.01 6.62
C ASP A 14 19.55 3.54 6.79
N GLY A 15 18.71 3.04 5.90
CA GLY A 15 18.22 1.67 5.94
C GLY A 15 17.18 1.40 4.86
N VAL A 16 16.50 0.27 4.99
CA VAL A 16 15.47 -0.18 4.03
C VAL A 16 14.30 0.79 3.98
N SER A 17 13.82 1.04 2.78
CA SER A 17 12.59 1.82 2.53
C SER A 17 11.41 0.88 2.27
N LEU A 18 10.38 1.00 3.13
CA LEU A 18 9.14 0.23 3.05
C LEU A 18 7.99 1.12 2.59
N LEU A 19 7.32 0.71 1.53
CA LEU A 19 6.04 1.26 1.12
C LEU A 19 4.92 0.33 1.55
N VAL A 20 3.94 0.85 2.27
CA VAL A 20 2.72 0.12 2.62
C VAL A 20 1.53 0.79 1.92
N THR A 21 0.79 0.01 1.16
CA THR A 21 -0.38 0.45 0.40
C THR A 21 -1.64 -0.26 0.87
N ALA A 22 -2.79 0.40 0.70
CA ALA A 22 -4.10 -0.21 0.93
C ALA A 22 -5.15 0.40 0.00
N ALA A 23 -6.32 -0.20 -0.04
CA ALA A 23 -7.45 0.20 -0.88
C ALA A 23 -7.06 0.41 -2.35
N VAL A 24 -6.24 -0.47 -2.91
CA VAL A 24 -6.07 -0.65 -4.36
C VAL A 24 -7.41 -1.03 -4.98
N HIS A 25 -8.19 -1.83 -4.28
CA HIS A 25 -9.63 -2.00 -4.52
C HIS A 25 -10.40 -1.18 -3.48
N GLY A 26 -11.25 -0.26 -3.94
CA GLY A 26 -11.85 0.74 -3.05
C GLY A 26 -12.77 0.19 -1.96
N ASN A 27 -13.37 -0.99 -2.16
CA ASN A 27 -14.22 -1.66 -1.17
C ASN A 27 -13.44 -2.51 -0.15
N GLU A 28 -12.12 -2.60 -0.24
CA GLU A 28 -11.27 -3.34 0.69
C GLU A 28 -10.71 -2.38 1.76
N THR A 29 -11.50 -2.14 2.81
CA THR A 29 -11.25 -1.04 3.78
C THR A 29 -10.42 -1.41 5.00
N ALA A 30 -10.14 -2.70 5.25
CA ALA A 30 -9.42 -3.14 6.44
C ALA A 30 -7.98 -2.59 6.50
N GLY A 31 -7.26 -2.65 5.37
CA GLY A 31 -5.90 -2.11 5.25
C GLY A 31 -5.84 -0.61 5.50
N THR A 32 -6.81 0.17 4.99
CA THR A 32 -6.92 1.61 5.26
C THR A 32 -7.01 1.90 6.76
N LYS A 33 -7.92 1.19 7.47
CA LYS A 33 -8.08 1.36 8.93
C LYS A 33 -6.81 1.00 9.70
N ALA A 34 -6.09 -0.03 9.27
CA ALA A 34 -4.82 -0.42 9.87
C ALA A 34 -3.75 0.66 9.67
N ILE A 35 -3.62 1.20 8.45
CA ILE A 35 -2.68 2.29 8.14
C ILE A 35 -3.03 3.56 8.91
N ASP A 36 -4.29 3.95 8.97
CA ASP A 36 -4.71 5.15 9.71
C ASP A 36 -4.35 5.02 11.19
N ARG A 37 -4.66 3.88 11.82
CA ARG A 37 -4.28 3.60 13.21
C ARG A 37 -2.76 3.65 13.42
N LEU A 38 -1.99 3.04 12.51
CA LEU A 38 -0.54 3.06 12.59
C LEU A 38 0.01 4.49 12.46
N SER A 39 -0.52 5.29 11.53
CA SER A 39 -0.10 6.68 11.35
C SER A 39 -0.37 7.54 12.57
N GLU A 40 -1.48 7.31 13.29
CA GLU A 40 -1.79 7.99 14.56
C GLU A 40 -0.77 7.65 15.67
N VAL A 41 -0.38 6.39 15.79
CA VAL A 41 0.61 5.93 16.78
C VAL A 41 1.97 6.59 16.53
N PHE A 42 2.40 6.67 15.27
CA PHE A 42 3.61 7.41 14.90
C PHE A 42 3.48 8.92 15.18
N ALA A 43 2.35 9.51 14.84
CA ALA A 43 2.11 10.95 15.06
C ALA A 43 2.13 11.34 16.55
N LYS A 44 1.71 10.42 17.43
CA LYS A 44 1.80 10.59 18.89
C LYS A 44 3.20 10.35 19.45
N GLY A 45 4.14 9.86 18.65
CA GLY A 45 5.48 9.52 19.10
C GLY A 45 5.56 8.23 19.93
N GLU A 46 4.51 7.42 19.91
CA GLU A 46 4.46 6.11 20.61
C GLU A 46 5.32 5.06 19.90
N LEU A 47 5.56 5.24 18.59
CA LEU A 47 6.48 4.46 17.79
C LEU A 47 7.48 5.36 17.08
N SER A 48 8.67 4.84 16.85
CA SER A 48 9.72 5.47 16.05
C SER A 48 10.44 4.43 15.18
N ILE A 49 11.03 4.89 14.09
CA ILE A 49 11.83 4.07 13.18
C ILE A 49 13.31 4.28 13.53
N GLU A 50 14.04 3.21 13.76
CA GLU A 50 15.47 3.27 14.03
C GLU A 50 16.29 3.55 12.76
N SER A 51 15.94 2.91 11.64
CA SER A 51 16.65 3.05 10.37
C SER A 51 15.69 2.91 9.19
N GLY A 52 16.03 3.57 8.08
CA GLY A 52 15.26 3.51 6.84
C GLY A 52 14.09 4.48 6.80
N ARG A 53 13.11 4.15 5.98
CA ARG A 53 11.94 4.99 5.72
C ARG A 53 10.68 4.12 5.62
N LEU A 54 9.60 4.59 6.22
CA LEU A 54 8.26 4.03 6.06
C LEU A 54 7.38 5.05 5.34
N THR A 55 6.82 4.66 4.21
CA THR A 55 5.79 5.43 3.49
C THR A 55 4.48 4.66 3.52
N LEU A 56 3.42 5.32 3.94
CA LEU A 56 2.08 4.76 4.05
C LEU A 56 1.14 5.46 3.06
N VAL A 57 0.45 4.69 2.22
CA VAL A 57 -0.61 5.16 1.31
C VAL A 57 -1.91 4.45 1.70
N PRO A 58 -2.76 5.06 2.52
CA PRO A 58 -3.95 4.40 3.06
C PRO A 58 -5.02 4.10 2.02
N ILE A 59 -5.08 4.88 0.94
CA ILE A 59 -6.10 4.74 -0.10
C ILE A 59 -5.44 4.96 -1.46
N CYS A 60 -5.21 3.86 -2.20
CA CYS A 60 -4.64 3.91 -3.54
C CYS A 60 -5.67 4.23 -4.63
N ASN A 61 -6.97 3.96 -4.38
CA ASN A 61 -8.05 4.29 -5.31
C ASN A 61 -9.13 5.14 -4.62
N PRO A 62 -8.91 6.47 -4.48
CA PRO A 62 -9.80 7.35 -3.72
C PRO A 62 -11.24 7.38 -4.20
N GLN A 63 -11.48 7.42 -5.52
CA GLN A 63 -12.87 7.46 -6.03
C GLN A 63 -13.60 6.14 -5.82
N ALA A 64 -12.93 5.01 -6.02
CA ALA A 64 -13.52 3.71 -5.76
C ALA A 64 -13.81 3.51 -4.26
N TYR A 65 -12.88 3.98 -3.41
CA TYR A 65 -13.05 3.95 -1.96
C TYR A 65 -14.26 4.78 -1.51
N GLN A 66 -14.40 6.00 -2.01
CA GLN A 66 -15.53 6.88 -1.68
C GLN A 66 -16.88 6.28 -2.09
N LYS A 67 -16.91 5.58 -3.24
CA LYS A 67 -18.11 4.92 -3.74
C LYS A 67 -18.33 3.51 -3.16
N ASN A 68 -17.39 3.02 -2.37
CA ASN A 68 -17.38 1.66 -1.84
C ASN A 68 -17.53 0.59 -2.94
N VAL A 69 -16.81 0.78 -4.04
CA VAL A 69 -16.75 -0.15 -5.16
C VAL A 69 -15.33 -0.66 -5.37
N ARG A 70 -15.17 -1.77 -6.07
CA ARG A 70 -13.86 -2.35 -6.32
C ARG A 70 -12.98 -1.45 -7.17
N GLN A 71 -13.52 -0.86 -8.22
CA GLN A 71 -12.83 -0.02 -9.21
C GLN A 71 -13.82 0.97 -9.86
N ILE A 72 -13.30 1.94 -10.57
CA ILE A 72 -14.11 2.90 -11.36
C ILE A 72 -14.20 2.44 -12.80
N ASP A 73 -13.10 2.46 -13.54
CA ASP A 73 -13.04 2.09 -14.95
C ASP A 73 -12.46 0.69 -15.12
N GLU A 74 -11.33 0.40 -14.48
CA GLU A 74 -10.62 -0.87 -14.59
C GLU A 74 -9.88 -1.25 -13.30
N ASN A 75 -9.45 -2.49 -13.19
CA ASN A 75 -8.78 -2.98 -11.99
C ASN A 75 -7.36 -2.39 -11.88
N LEU A 76 -7.15 -1.46 -10.93
CA LEU A 76 -5.87 -0.83 -10.67
C LEU A 76 -4.73 -1.86 -10.52
N ASN A 77 -5.00 -3.00 -9.86
CA ASN A 77 -4.03 -4.09 -9.68
C ASN A 77 -3.73 -4.88 -10.97
N ARG A 78 -4.24 -4.46 -12.13
CA ARG A 78 -3.92 -5.03 -13.46
C ARG A 78 -3.25 -4.01 -14.37
N VAL A 79 -3.27 -2.74 -13.99
CA VAL A 79 -2.76 -1.63 -14.79
C VAL A 79 -1.66 -0.84 -14.09
N LEU A 80 -1.03 -1.41 -13.05
CA LEU A 80 0.09 -0.81 -12.31
C LEU A 80 1.38 -0.79 -13.15
N THR A 81 1.32 -0.02 -14.24
CA THR A 81 2.45 0.33 -15.09
C THR A 81 2.38 1.82 -15.43
N GLU A 82 3.47 2.41 -15.88
CA GLU A 82 3.44 3.79 -16.36
C GLU A 82 2.74 3.87 -17.73
N HIS A 83 1.74 4.74 -17.81
CA HIS A 83 0.96 5.00 -19.00
C HIS A 83 1.29 6.39 -19.56
N PRO A 84 2.01 6.50 -20.71
CA PRO A 84 2.35 7.81 -21.29
C PRO A 84 1.13 8.65 -21.64
N LEU A 85 0.02 8.01 -21.97
CA LEU A 85 -1.27 8.63 -22.32
C LEU A 85 -2.40 7.92 -21.58
N PRO A 86 -2.59 8.18 -20.26
CA PRO A 86 -3.58 7.49 -19.46
C PRO A 86 -5.00 7.81 -19.96
N GLN A 87 -5.80 6.79 -20.24
CA GLN A 87 -7.16 6.89 -20.76
C GLN A 87 -8.21 6.71 -19.67
N THR A 88 -7.85 6.09 -18.56
CA THR A 88 -8.75 5.75 -17.46
C THR A 88 -8.28 6.38 -16.16
N TYR A 89 -9.16 6.42 -15.17
CA TYR A 89 -8.83 6.94 -13.85
C TYR A 89 -7.75 6.08 -13.17
N GLU A 90 -7.83 4.75 -13.27
CA GLU A 90 -6.85 3.87 -12.66
C GLU A 90 -5.48 3.95 -13.34
N GLN A 91 -5.40 4.24 -14.64
CA GLN A 91 -4.11 4.50 -15.30
C GLN A 91 -3.46 5.82 -14.81
N GLN A 92 -4.26 6.83 -14.49
CA GLN A 92 -3.75 8.06 -13.87
C GLN A 92 -3.18 7.78 -12.47
N LEU A 93 -3.88 6.96 -11.66
CA LEU A 93 -3.41 6.52 -10.35
C LEU A 93 -2.13 5.66 -10.44
N ALA A 94 -2.06 4.78 -11.44
CA ALA A 94 -0.86 3.99 -11.70
C ALA A 94 0.37 4.89 -11.96
N ASN A 95 0.21 5.99 -12.70
CA ASN A 95 1.26 6.97 -12.94
C ASN A 95 1.72 7.71 -11.66
N GLU A 96 0.88 7.76 -10.62
CA GLU A 96 1.27 8.31 -9.30
C GLU A 96 1.91 7.23 -8.41
N LEU A 97 1.43 5.99 -8.47
CA LEU A 97 1.91 4.89 -7.63
C LEU A 97 3.24 4.30 -8.12
N CYS A 98 3.41 4.12 -9.43
CA CYS A 98 4.60 3.50 -9.99
C CYS A 98 5.92 4.18 -9.57
N PRO A 99 6.05 5.52 -9.58
CA PRO A 99 7.24 6.19 -9.05
C PRO A 99 7.49 5.90 -7.56
N LEU A 100 6.43 5.84 -6.74
CA LEU A 100 6.56 5.49 -5.33
C LEU A 100 7.07 4.05 -5.18
N ILE A 101 6.49 3.10 -5.88
CA ILE A 101 6.92 1.70 -5.86
C ILE A 101 8.39 1.58 -6.27
N LYS A 102 8.79 2.23 -7.35
CA LYS A 102 10.18 2.20 -7.87
C LYS A 102 11.23 2.80 -6.91
N THR A 103 10.80 3.68 -6.02
CA THR A 103 11.71 4.38 -5.08
C THR A 103 11.77 3.73 -3.70
N HIS A 104 11.15 2.57 -3.51
CA HIS A 104 11.19 1.81 -2.26
C HIS A 104 11.76 0.41 -2.50
N ASP A 105 12.45 -0.11 -1.47
CA ASP A 105 13.07 -1.44 -1.52
C ASP A 105 12.05 -2.56 -1.34
N VAL A 106 10.99 -2.29 -0.57
CA VAL A 106 9.95 -3.27 -0.22
C VAL A 106 8.57 -2.63 -0.38
N LEU A 107 7.65 -3.37 -1.00
CA LEU A 107 6.23 -3.05 -1.05
C LEU A 107 5.44 -4.08 -0.24
N LEU A 108 4.59 -3.60 0.67
CA LEU A 108 3.54 -4.38 1.34
C LEU A 108 2.18 -3.83 0.91
N ASP A 109 1.43 -4.60 0.14
CA ASP A 109 0.09 -4.22 -0.31
C ASP A 109 -0.98 -4.96 0.50
N LEU A 110 -1.84 -4.19 1.19
CA LEU A 110 -2.85 -4.71 2.09
C LEU A 110 -4.18 -4.86 1.37
N HIS A 111 -4.62 -6.09 1.20
CA HIS A 111 -5.93 -6.45 0.68
C HIS A 111 -6.83 -7.04 1.76
N SER A 112 -8.13 -7.08 1.50
CA SER A 112 -9.08 -7.84 2.30
C SER A 112 -10.05 -8.59 1.39
N THR A 113 -10.50 -9.75 1.86
CA THR A 113 -11.54 -10.53 1.18
C THR A 113 -12.92 -10.08 1.64
N HIS A 114 -13.95 -10.44 0.88
CA HIS A 114 -15.36 -10.24 1.26
C HIS A 114 -16.02 -11.54 1.68
N CYS A 115 -15.24 -12.63 1.86
CA CYS A 115 -15.73 -13.93 2.28
C CYS A 115 -15.60 -14.05 3.79
N GLU A 116 -16.69 -14.40 4.46
CA GLU A 116 -16.67 -14.69 5.88
C GLU A 116 -15.91 -16.00 6.14
N GLY A 117 -15.01 -15.99 7.11
CA GLY A 117 -14.23 -17.15 7.50
C GLY A 117 -12.92 -17.36 6.71
N ASP A 118 -12.57 -16.47 5.80
CA ASP A 118 -11.25 -16.53 5.16
C ASP A 118 -10.13 -16.36 6.20
N VAL A 119 -9.13 -17.24 6.12
CA VAL A 119 -7.94 -17.14 6.96
C VAL A 119 -6.97 -16.10 6.40
N PRO A 120 -6.25 -15.36 7.25
CA PRO A 120 -5.20 -14.47 6.80
C PRO A 120 -4.11 -15.25 6.03
N PHE A 121 -3.60 -14.67 4.95
CA PHE A 121 -2.47 -15.22 4.21
C PHE A 121 -1.59 -14.09 3.68
N ALA A 122 -0.32 -14.39 3.41
CA ALA A 122 0.58 -13.51 2.69
C ALA A 122 0.91 -14.12 1.32
N PHE A 123 0.82 -13.31 0.29
CA PHE A 123 1.20 -13.66 -1.06
C PHE A 123 2.56 -13.05 -1.38
N CYS A 124 3.45 -13.82 -1.99
CA CYS A 124 4.79 -13.37 -2.36
C CYS A 124 5.09 -13.77 -3.79
N ASP A 125 5.17 -12.79 -4.68
CA ASP A 125 5.45 -13.01 -6.11
C ASP A 125 6.89 -13.46 -6.36
N TYR A 126 7.83 -13.01 -5.51
CA TYR A 126 9.27 -13.31 -5.62
C TYR A 126 9.77 -13.89 -4.30
N PRO A 127 9.73 -15.23 -4.13
CA PRO A 127 10.09 -15.89 -2.88
C PRO A 127 11.61 -16.01 -2.67
N ASP A 128 12.32 -14.87 -2.70
CA ASP A 128 13.72 -14.77 -2.31
C ASP A 128 13.90 -14.84 -0.78
N GLU A 129 15.14 -14.83 -0.31
CA GLU A 129 15.45 -14.95 1.12
C GLU A 129 14.89 -13.78 1.93
N ILE A 130 14.95 -12.54 1.39
CA ILE A 130 14.47 -11.33 2.06
C ILE A 130 12.96 -11.38 2.24
N ASN A 131 12.23 -11.68 1.16
CA ASN A 131 10.78 -11.76 1.19
C ASN A 131 10.28 -12.88 2.09
N ARG A 132 10.94 -14.04 2.10
CA ARG A 132 10.63 -15.14 3.03
C ARG A 132 10.80 -14.72 4.48
N LYS A 133 11.89 -13.98 4.78
CA LYS A 133 12.15 -13.47 6.13
C LYS A 133 11.09 -12.45 6.57
N ILE A 134 10.66 -11.56 5.67
CA ILE A 134 9.58 -10.60 5.94
C ILE A 134 8.29 -11.35 6.26
N ILE A 135 7.89 -12.30 5.40
CA ILE A 135 6.65 -13.07 5.59
C ILE A 135 6.67 -13.87 6.89
N SER A 136 7.82 -14.46 7.26
CA SER A 136 7.94 -15.22 8.51
C SER A 136 7.71 -14.38 9.78
N GLY A 137 7.72 -13.06 9.67
CA GLY A 137 7.41 -12.14 10.76
C GLY A 137 5.92 -11.90 10.97
N PHE A 138 5.05 -12.34 10.04
CA PHE A 138 3.60 -12.21 10.21
C PHE A 138 3.03 -13.40 10.98
N PRO A 139 2.11 -13.16 11.94
CA PRO A 139 1.45 -14.21 12.70
C PRO A 139 0.28 -14.84 11.92
N ILE A 140 0.56 -15.40 10.77
CA ILE A 140 -0.40 -16.02 9.84
C ILE A 140 -0.10 -17.48 9.60
#